data_57b018ada28428a40647038f185f79c3
#
_entry.id   57b018ada28428a40647038f185f79c3
#
_cell.length_a   1.000
_cell.length_b   1.000
_cell.length_c   1.000
_cell.angle_alpha   90.00
_cell.angle_beta   90.00
_cell.angle_gamma   90.00
#
_symmetry.space_group_name_H-M   'P 1'
#
loop_
_entity.id
_entity.type
_entity.pdbx_description
1 polymer ?
#
loop_
_entity_poly.entity_id
_entity_poly.type
_entity_poly.pdbx_seq_one_letter_code
_entity_poly.pdbx_strand_id
1 'polypeptide(L)'
;MIRKIKRRWAAIGIFAILQGCTLHPENIRINPTIDLPNSLVGGTNTIGVAVSDARAMKKLGEVGDPNREMFDISVNDDPSPAIYSRVSGALGKLGYKVAPYAEGMEPSLKIAVETLKLDSDKRAFDFLTTLHAEVTAHARNSKESLDKTYIVDQSMNTAGPAYTSDTTKLVNTAVSTALQDMLADQKLLDVLNK
;
A
#
# COMPACT_ATOMS: atom_id res chain seq x y z
N MET A 1 18.21 -79.47 13.08
CA MET A 1 17.10 -78.58 13.45
C MET A 1 17.47 -77.14 13.02
N ILE A 2 17.00 -76.73 11.83
CA ILE A 2 17.40 -75.49 11.20
C ILE A 2 16.15 -74.55 11.22
N ARG A 3 16.18 -73.48 12.05
CA ARG A 3 15.14 -72.48 12.13
C ARG A 3 15.24 -71.48 10.96
N LYS A 4 14.26 -71.46 10.10
CA LYS A 4 14.12 -70.47 9.01
C LYS A 4 13.64 -69.14 9.61
N ILE A 5 14.50 -68.10 9.52
CA ILE A 5 14.17 -66.70 9.85
C ILE A 5 13.47 -66.13 8.61
N LYS A 6 12.18 -65.84 8.75
CA LYS A 6 11.41 -65.06 7.73
C LYS A 6 11.74 -63.58 7.87
N ARG A 7 12.48 -63.04 6.90
CA ARG A 7 12.69 -61.58 6.74
C ARG A 7 11.38 -60.94 6.22
N ARG A 8 10.69 -60.19 7.12
CA ARG A 8 9.58 -59.32 6.72
C ARG A 8 10.18 -57.98 6.29
N TRP A 9 10.12 -57.70 5.00
CA TRP A 9 10.44 -56.38 4.44
C TRP A 9 9.26 -55.45 4.72
N ALA A 10 9.40 -54.50 5.62
CA ALA A 10 8.46 -53.40 5.80
C ALA A 10 8.78 -52.37 4.72
N ALA A 11 7.93 -52.28 3.72
CA ALA A 11 7.97 -51.16 2.74
C ALA A 11 7.44 -49.91 3.41
N ILE A 12 8.37 -49.01 3.82
CA ILE A 12 8.05 -47.66 4.28
C ILE A 12 7.76 -46.85 3.02
N GLY A 13 6.49 -46.65 2.71
CA GLY A 13 6.05 -45.73 1.67
C GLY A 13 6.27 -44.31 2.17
N ILE A 14 7.25 -43.59 1.63
CA ILE A 14 7.43 -42.15 1.83
C ILE A 14 6.35 -41.46 1.01
N PHE A 15 5.27 -41.04 1.68
CA PHE A 15 4.28 -40.13 1.14
C PHE A 15 4.91 -38.74 1.11
N ALA A 16 5.52 -38.37 -0.01
CA ALA A 16 5.92 -36.99 -0.27
C ALA A 16 4.64 -36.16 -0.42
N ILE A 17 4.23 -35.46 0.63
CA ILE A 17 3.16 -34.46 0.58
C ILE A 17 3.74 -33.30 -0.22
N LEU A 18 3.44 -33.25 -1.50
CA LEU A 18 3.59 -32.05 -2.33
C LEU A 18 2.56 -31.03 -1.83
N GLN A 19 2.94 -30.21 -0.87
CA GLN A 19 2.19 -29.00 -0.56
C GLN A 19 2.37 -28.06 -1.75
N GLY A 20 1.51 -28.19 -2.75
CA GLY A 20 1.38 -27.17 -3.79
C GLY A 20 0.98 -25.88 -3.10
N CYS A 21 1.81 -24.84 -3.24
CA CYS A 21 1.40 -23.48 -2.89
C CYS A 21 0.21 -23.14 -3.80
N THR A 22 -1.00 -23.28 -3.29
CA THR A 22 -2.19 -22.79 -3.95
C THR A 22 -2.20 -21.29 -3.79
N LEU A 23 -2.08 -20.54 -4.89
CA LEU A 23 -2.33 -19.13 -4.94
C LEU A 23 -3.83 -18.93 -4.65
N HIS A 24 -4.16 -18.05 -3.72
CA HIS A 24 -5.55 -17.73 -3.36
C HIS A 24 -5.82 -16.24 -3.61
N PRO A 25 -7.09 -15.83 -3.80
CA PRO A 25 -7.45 -14.41 -3.78
C PRO A 25 -6.87 -13.74 -2.54
N GLU A 26 -6.16 -12.63 -2.72
CA GLU A 26 -5.37 -12.06 -1.66
C GLU A 26 -5.90 -10.70 -1.22
N ASN A 27 -5.98 -10.52 0.09
CA ASN A 27 -6.31 -9.25 0.71
C ASN A 27 -5.05 -8.57 1.24
N ILE A 28 -4.67 -7.46 0.63
CA ILE A 28 -3.51 -6.64 1.03
C ILE A 28 -3.93 -5.64 2.08
N ARG A 29 -3.08 -5.44 3.09
CA ARG A 29 -3.20 -4.35 4.05
C ARG A 29 -2.29 -3.18 3.69
N ILE A 30 -2.87 -1.99 3.63
CA ILE A 30 -2.13 -0.76 3.44
C ILE A 30 -1.59 -0.29 4.79
N ASN A 31 -0.26 -0.20 4.87
CA ASN A 31 0.47 0.33 6.03
C ASN A 31 1.72 1.06 5.52
N PRO A 32 1.57 2.29 5.00
CA PRO A 32 2.66 3.03 4.38
C PRO A 32 3.71 3.45 5.40
N THR A 33 4.94 3.69 4.92
CA THR A 33 6.01 4.31 5.69
C THR A 33 6.30 5.68 5.11
N ILE A 34 6.36 6.70 5.94
CA ILE A 34 6.64 8.08 5.52
C ILE A 34 7.96 8.51 6.16
N ASP A 35 9.01 8.59 5.33
CA ASP A 35 10.32 9.07 5.73
C ASP A 35 10.56 10.46 5.13
N LEU A 36 10.50 11.47 5.98
CA LEU A 36 10.78 12.85 5.60
C LEU A 36 12.07 13.31 6.26
N PRO A 37 12.84 14.20 5.59
CA PRO A 37 13.97 14.83 6.26
C PRO A 37 13.50 15.61 7.50
N ASN A 38 14.28 15.54 8.58
CA ASN A 38 13.99 16.25 9.82
C ASN A 38 14.17 17.76 9.61
N SER A 39 13.18 18.42 9.05
CA SER A 39 13.12 19.88 8.92
C SER A 39 11.87 20.39 9.62
N LEU A 40 12.06 21.23 10.64
CA LEU A 40 10.94 21.90 11.29
C LEU A 40 10.42 22.99 10.36
N VAL A 41 9.31 22.75 9.70
CA VAL A 41 8.61 23.71 8.83
C VAL A 41 7.25 24.10 9.38
N GLY A 42 6.75 23.36 10.38
CA GLY A 42 5.44 23.55 10.98
C GLY A 42 5.34 24.80 11.84
N GLY A 43 4.19 25.48 11.74
CA GLY A 43 3.81 26.59 12.60
C GLY A 43 3.25 26.12 13.94
N THR A 44 2.78 27.09 14.75
CA THR A 44 2.17 26.81 16.07
C THR A 44 0.71 26.33 15.97
N ASN A 45 0.09 26.43 14.81
CA ASN A 45 -1.31 26.12 14.59
C ASN A 45 -1.58 24.60 14.61
N THR A 46 -2.78 24.25 15.03
CA THR A 46 -3.24 22.87 14.96
C THR A 46 -3.90 22.64 13.61
N ILE A 47 -3.41 21.63 12.87
CA ILE A 47 -3.97 21.23 11.57
C ILE A 47 -5.04 20.18 11.79
N GLY A 48 -6.23 20.39 11.21
CA GLY A 48 -7.27 19.37 11.11
C GLY A 48 -6.97 18.39 9.96
N VAL A 49 -6.74 17.12 10.27
CA VAL A 49 -6.44 16.09 9.26
C VAL A 49 -7.60 15.12 9.12
N ALA A 50 -8.00 14.84 7.88
CA ALA A 50 -8.92 13.75 7.54
C ALA A 50 -8.32 12.89 6.42
N VAL A 51 -8.61 11.59 6.45
CA VAL A 51 -8.25 10.64 5.38
C VAL A 51 -9.48 9.86 5.01
N SER A 52 -9.68 9.63 3.72
CA SER A 52 -10.79 8.84 3.17
C SER A 52 -10.30 7.87 2.10
N ASP A 53 -10.96 6.72 2.02
CA ASP A 53 -10.84 5.79 0.91
C ASP A 53 -11.92 6.11 -0.12
N ALA A 54 -11.55 6.87 -1.16
CA ALA A 54 -12.42 7.30 -2.25
C ALA A 54 -12.41 6.33 -3.45
N ARG A 55 -11.70 5.20 -3.36
CA ARG A 55 -11.61 4.23 -4.43
C ARG A 55 -12.98 3.66 -4.78
N ALA A 56 -13.30 3.64 -6.07
CA ALA A 56 -14.56 3.06 -6.57
C ALA A 56 -14.61 1.53 -6.37
N MET A 57 -13.45 0.85 -6.37
CA MET A 57 -13.35 -0.61 -6.25
C MET A 57 -12.32 -1.00 -5.19
N LYS A 58 -12.62 -2.08 -4.48
CA LYS A 58 -11.67 -2.70 -3.54
C LYS A 58 -10.67 -3.62 -4.23
N LYS A 59 -11.04 -4.20 -5.38
CA LYS A 59 -10.13 -4.96 -6.24
C LYS A 59 -9.13 -4.00 -6.87
N LEU A 60 -7.84 -4.33 -6.76
CA LEU A 60 -6.75 -3.59 -7.38
C LEU A 60 -6.49 -4.08 -8.80
N GLY A 61 -6.56 -5.38 -9.01
CA GLY A 61 -6.24 -6.06 -10.26
C GLY A 61 -6.09 -7.55 -10.07
N GLU A 62 -5.37 -8.18 -10.99
CA GLU A 62 -5.11 -9.62 -10.99
C GLU A 62 -3.61 -9.88 -11.15
N VAL A 63 -3.12 -10.93 -10.49
CA VAL A 63 -1.78 -11.48 -10.70
C VAL A 63 -1.87 -12.95 -11.03
N GLY A 64 -0.93 -13.47 -11.79
CA GLY A 64 -0.94 -14.89 -12.16
C GLY A 64 -0.32 -15.12 -13.52
N ASP A 65 -0.45 -16.34 -14.02
CA ASP A 65 -0.09 -16.70 -15.38
C ASP A 65 -1.37 -16.74 -16.24
N PRO A 66 -1.55 -15.84 -17.23
CA PRO A 66 -2.76 -15.83 -18.10
C PRO A 66 -3.03 -17.16 -18.81
N ASN A 67 -2.00 -18.03 -18.98
CA ASN A 67 -2.16 -19.33 -19.58
C ASN A 67 -2.52 -20.44 -18.57
N ARG A 68 -2.61 -20.11 -17.27
CA ARG A 68 -2.90 -21.06 -16.19
C ARG A 68 -4.00 -20.53 -15.29
N GLU A 69 -3.66 -19.63 -14.36
CA GLU A 69 -4.59 -19.14 -13.36
C GLU A 69 -4.23 -17.69 -12.98
N MET A 70 -5.25 -16.85 -12.86
CA MET A 70 -5.17 -15.46 -12.40
C MET A 70 -5.88 -15.35 -11.06
N PHE A 71 -5.34 -14.51 -10.16
CA PHE A 71 -5.85 -14.32 -8.81
C PHE A 71 -6.15 -12.85 -8.55
N ASP A 72 -7.31 -12.58 -7.97
CA ASP A 72 -7.73 -11.26 -7.57
C ASP A 72 -6.89 -10.74 -6.41
N ILE A 73 -6.38 -9.52 -6.55
CA ILE A 73 -5.72 -8.77 -5.49
C ILE A 73 -6.65 -7.64 -5.05
N SER A 74 -6.91 -7.56 -3.76
CA SER A 74 -7.85 -6.61 -3.19
C SER A 74 -7.30 -5.94 -1.94
N VAL A 75 -7.81 -4.75 -1.63
CA VAL A 75 -7.68 -4.08 -0.33
C VAL A 75 -9.09 -3.90 0.20
N ASN A 76 -9.55 -4.86 0.99
CA ASN A 76 -10.92 -4.88 1.52
C ASN A 76 -11.09 -4.03 2.77
N ASP A 77 -10.03 -3.93 3.59
CA ASP A 77 -10.02 -3.09 4.77
C ASP A 77 -9.95 -1.61 4.38
N ASP A 78 -10.53 -0.74 5.19
CA ASP A 78 -10.38 0.71 5.04
C ASP A 78 -8.93 1.12 5.38
N PRO A 79 -8.15 1.68 4.43
CA PRO A 79 -6.79 2.12 4.68
C PRO A 79 -6.69 3.45 5.43
N SER A 80 -7.79 4.19 5.55
CA SER A 80 -7.80 5.56 6.09
C SER A 80 -7.22 5.67 7.50
N PRO A 81 -7.50 4.77 8.46
CA PRO A 81 -6.92 4.87 9.80
C PRO A 81 -5.40 4.68 9.82
N ALA A 82 -4.87 3.76 9.00
CA ALA A 82 -3.44 3.52 8.90
C ALA A 82 -2.72 4.72 8.27
N ILE A 83 -3.26 5.26 7.17
CA ILE A 83 -2.72 6.45 6.50
C ILE A 83 -2.80 7.67 7.43
N TYR A 84 -3.93 7.90 8.10
CA TYR A 84 -4.08 8.98 9.08
C TYR A 84 -2.99 8.93 10.16
N SER A 85 -2.76 7.76 10.74
CA SER A 85 -1.73 7.58 11.77
C SER A 85 -0.34 7.93 11.26
N ARG A 86 0.01 7.50 10.02
CA ARG A 86 1.33 7.77 9.42
C ARG A 86 1.51 9.24 9.04
N VAL A 87 0.50 9.84 8.43
CA VAL A 87 0.52 11.27 8.05
C VAL A 87 0.59 12.16 9.28
N SER A 88 -0.23 11.89 10.31
CA SER A 88 -0.20 12.64 11.56
C SER A 88 1.16 12.56 12.25
N GLY A 89 1.77 11.38 12.27
CA GLY A 89 3.12 11.19 12.81
C GLY A 89 4.19 11.95 12.02
N ALA A 90 4.08 11.97 10.68
CA ALA A 90 5.00 12.70 9.81
C ALA A 90 4.85 14.21 9.95
N LEU A 91 3.62 14.74 9.97
CA LEU A 91 3.35 16.16 10.23
C LEU A 91 3.85 16.58 11.62
N GLY A 92 3.69 15.70 12.62
CA GLY A 92 4.24 15.95 13.95
C GLY A 92 5.78 16.08 13.95
N LYS A 93 6.49 15.27 13.16
CA LYS A 93 7.96 15.39 12.97
C LYS A 93 8.35 16.69 12.25
N LEU A 94 7.48 17.20 11.36
CA LEU A 94 7.65 18.49 10.71
C LEU A 94 7.32 19.69 11.64
N GLY A 95 6.87 19.46 12.87
CA GLY A 95 6.59 20.48 13.87
C GLY A 95 5.13 20.91 13.98
N TYR A 96 4.23 20.30 13.22
CA TYR A 96 2.81 20.63 13.30
C TYR A 96 2.12 19.95 14.50
N LYS A 97 1.15 20.64 15.08
CA LYS A 97 0.15 20.00 15.96
C LYS A 97 -0.96 19.42 15.07
N VAL A 98 -1.34 18.17 15.28
CA VAL A 98 -2.34 17.49 14.45
C VAL A 98 -3.52 17.08 15.31
N ALA A 99 -4.73 17.31 14.79
CA ALA A 99 -5.98 16.84 15.36
C ALA A 99 -6.86 16.21 14.26
N PRO A 100 -7.79 15.31 14.59
CA PRO A 100 -8.81 14.90 13.64
C PRO A 100 -9.59 16.11 13.12
N TYR A 101 -9.86 16.12 11.82
CA TYR A 101 -10.62 17.22 11.21
C TYR A 101 -12.01 17.32 11.81
N ALA A 102 -12.40 18.54 12.17
CA ALA A 102 -13.78 18.91 12.48
C ALA A 102 -14.27 19.96 11.47
N GLU A 103 -15.57 20.02 11.24
CA GLU A 103 -16.16 20.99 10.29
C GLU A 103 -15.78 22.43 10.66
N GLY A 104 -15.34 23.18 9.65
CA GLY A 104 -14.87 24.56 9.83
C GLY A 104 -13.47 24.70 10.40
N MET A 105 -12.76 23.61 10.68
CA MET A 105 -11.39 23.68 11.20
C MET A 105 -10.41 24.13 10.12
N GLU A 106 -9.60 25.16 10.44
CA GLU A 106 -8.55 25.72 9.59
C GLU A 106 -7.30 26.01 10.42
N PRO A 107 -6.10 25.73 9.92
CA PRO A 107 -5.81 25.04 8.66
C PRO A 107 -6.23 23.57 8.68
N SER A 108 -6.52 23.03 7.50
CA SER A 108 -6.95 21.65 7.35
C SER A 108 -6.31 20.95 6.14
N LEU A 109 -6.12 19.64 6.26
CA LEU A 109 -5.63 18.76 5.22
C LEU A 109 -6.55 17.54 5.12
N LYS A 110 -7.27 17.42 4.00
CA LYS A 110 -8.06 16.24 3.68
C LYS A 110 -7.34 15.45 2.61
N ILE A 111 -7.22 14.14 2.81
CA ILE A 111 -6.50 13.23 1.93
C ILE A 111 -7.47 12.16 1.46
N ALA A 112 -7.56 11.97 0.15
CA ALA A 112 -8.37 10.93 -0.47
C ALA A 112 -7.47 9.97 -1.26
N VAL A 113 -7.61 8.66 -1.03
CA VAL A 113 -7.02 7.64 -1.89
C VAL A 113 -8.02 7.38 -3.01
N GLU A 114 -7.72 7.88 -4.21
CA GLU A 114 -8.65 7.85 -5.34
C GLU A 114 -8.53 6.57 -6.16
N THR A 115 -7.29 6.16 -6.45
CA THR A 115 -7.01 5.03 -7.32
C THR A 115 -5.86 4.19 -6.76
N LEU A 116 -6.05 2.89 -6.78
CA LEU A 116 -4.99 1.89 -6.68
C LEU A 116 -5.30 0.83 -7.72
N LYS A 117 -4.53 0.80 -8.82
CA LYS A 117 -4.73 -0.12 -9.92
C LYS A 117 -3.46 -0.93 -10.17
N LEU A 118 -3.60 -2.23 -10.19
CA LEU A 118 -2.52 -3.18 -10.41
C LEU A 118 -2.71 -3.87 -11.74
N ASP A 119 -1.69 -3.79 -12.59
CA ASP A 119 -1.60 -4.50 -13.87
C ASP A 119 -0.41 -5.46 -13.82
N SER A 120 -0.58 -6.70 -14.29
CA SER A 120 0.48 -7.71 -14.32
C SER A 120 0.58 -8.34 -15.70
N ASP A 121 1.75 -8.18 -16.33
CA ASP A 121 2.02 -8.69 -17.67
C ASP A 121 3.06 -9.82 -17.64
N LYS A 122 2.72 -10.95 -18.25
CA LYS A 122 3.67 -12.04 -18.51
C LYS A 122 4.52 -11.68 -19.73
N ARG A 123 5.82 -11.66 -19.53
CA ARG A 123 6.83 -11.47 -20.58
C ARG A 123 7.50 -12.82 -20.94
N ALA A 124 8.47 -12.79 -21.83
CA ALA A 124 9.14 -14.01 -22.29
C ALA A 124 9.87 -14.77 -21.16
N PHE A 125 10.47 -14.03 -20.21
CA PHE A 125 11.32 -14.60 -19.15
C PHE A 125 10.94 -14.15 -17.74
N ASP A 126 10.03 -13.17 -17.60
CA ASP A 126 9.64 -12.58 -16.33
C ASP A 126 8.17 -12.14 -16.34
N PHE A 127 7.72 -11.65 -15.19
CA PHE A 127 6.45 -10.95 -15.02
C PHE A 127 6.75 -9.51 -14.62
N LEU A 128 6.14 -8.55 -15.32
CA LEU A 128 6.12 -7.16 -14.91
C LEU A 128 4.81 -6.88 -14.19
N THR A 129 4.90 -6.48 -12.94
CA THR A 129 3.73 -6.00 -12.18
C THR A 129 3.90 -4.50 -11.94
N THR A 130 2.89 -3.73 -12.32
CA THR A 130 2.85 -2.27 -12.16
C THR A 130 1.67 -1.88 -11.31
N LEU A 131 1.88 -0.99 -10.34
CA LEU A 131 0.83 -0.34 -9.58
C LEU A 131 0.77 1.13 -9.92
N HIS A 132 -0.42 1.60 -10.28
CA HIS A 132 -0.79 2.99 -10.42
C HIS A 132 -1.53 3.44 -9.15
N ALA A 133 -1.04 4.49 -8.48
CA ALA A 133 -1.61 5.04 -7.27
C ALA A 133 -1.89 6.53 -7.43
N GLU A 134 -3.10 6.96 -7.06
CA GLU A 134 -3.49 8.37 -7.02
C GLU A 134 -3.98 8.73 -5.62
N VAL A 135 -3.35 9.76 -5.05
CA VAL A 135 -3.71 10.33 -3.75
C VAL A 135 -3.94 11.83 -3.93
N THR A 136 -5.14 12.30 -3.60
CA THR A 136 -5.51 13.71 -3.70
C THR A 136 -5.46 14.36 -2.32
N ALA A 137 -4.81 15.52 -2.25
CA ALA A 137 -4.77 16.37 -1.07
C ALA A 137 -5.60 17.64 -1.30
N HIS A 138 -6.48 17.94 -0.34
CA HIS A 138 -7.21 19.20 -0.24
C HIS A 138 -6.71 19.95 1.00
N ALA A 139 -5.79 20.90 0.81
CA ALA A 139 -5.29 21.76 1.87
C ALA A 139 -6.05 23.08 1.86
N ARG A 140 -6.45 23.57 3.03
CA ARG A 140 -7.18 24.81 3.17
C ARG A 140 -6.83 25.57 4.43
N ASN A 141 -6.78 26.90 4.31
CA ASN A 141 -6.77 27.84 5.41
C ASN A 141 -7.79 28.98 5.17
N SER A 142 -7.81 30.00 6.03
CA SER A 142 -8.75 31.12 5.94
C SER A 142 -8.57 32.03 4.70
N LYS A 143 -7.49 31.88 3.94
CA LYS A 143 -7.14 32.77 2.82
C LYS A 143 -7.07 32.06 1.48
N GLU A 144 -6.66 30.80 1.47
CA GLU A 144 -6.37 30.04 0.24
C GLU A 144 -6.68 28.54 0.40
N SER A 145 -6.83 27.88 -0.73
CA SER A 145 -6.94 26.41 -0.82
C SER A 145 -6.06 25.87 -1.93
N LEU A 146 -5.61 24.63 -1.75
CA LEU A 146 -4.87 23.88 -2.75
C LEU A 146 -5.47 22.49 -2.89
N ASP A 147 -5.87 22.15 -4.11
CA ASP A 147 -6.28 20.79 -4.48
C ASP A 147 -5.21 20.24 -5.42
N LYS A 148 -4.60 19.11 -5.04
CA LYS A 148 -3.54 18.50 -5.84
C LYS A 148 -3.55 16.98 -5.72
N THR A 149 -3.44 16.31 -6.86
CA THR A 149 -3.30 14.86 -6.96
C THR A 149 -1.83 14.50 -7.14
N TYR A 150 -1.37 13.51 -6.36
CA TYR A 150 -0.04 12.92 -6.42
C TYR A 150 -0.18 11.53 -7.02
N ILE A 151 0.46 11.34 -8.17
CA ILE A 151 0.36 10.14 -8.99
C ILE A 151 1.70 9.41 -8.94
N VAL A 152 1.66 8.12 -8.66
CA VAL A 152 2.85 7.26 -8.61
C VAL A 152 2.60 5.99 -9.40
N ASP A 153 3.48 5.73 -10.36
CA ASP A 153 3.58 4.45 -11.05
C ASP A 153 4.80 3.69 -10.52
N GLN A 154 4.55 2.58 -9.86
CA GLN A 154 5.59 1.72 -9.27
C GLN A 154 5.58 0.36 -9.95
N SER A 155 6.74 -0.12 -10.41
CA SER A 155 6.85 -1.41 -11.09
C SER A 155 7.85 -2.33 -10.42
N MET A 156 7.64 -3.64 -10.60
CA MET A 156 8.56 -4.69 -10.19
C MET A 156 8.60 -5.80 -11.23
N ASN A 157 9.77 -6.44 -11.38
CA ASN A 157 9.94 -7.65 -12.18
C ASN A 157 10.15 -8.85 -11.25
N THR A 158 9.50 -9.97 -11.57
CA THR A 158 9.62 -11.24 -10.84
C THR A 158 9.82 -12.39 -11.82
N ALA A 159 10.58 -13.43 -11.44
CA ALA A 159 10.82 -14.60 -12.29
C ALA A 159 9.56 -15.48 -12.48
N GLY A 160 8.55 -15.29 -11.64
CA GLY A 160 7.24 -15.93 -11.69
C GLY A 160 6.14 -14.92 -11.38
N PRO A 161 4.85 -15.31 -11.32
CA PRO A 161 3.80 -14.44 -10.86
C PRO A 161 4.15 -13.83 -9.51
N ALA A 162 3.82 -12.53 -9.31
CA ALA A 162 4.08 -11.85 -8.06
C ALA A 162 3.32 -12.54 -6.91
N TYR A 163 4.00 -12.77 -5.79
CA TYR A 163 3.38 -13.29 -4.57
C TYR A 163 2.77 -12.16 -3.73
N THR A 164 1.93 -12.52 -2.76
CA THR A 164 1.31 -11.57 -1.81
C THR A 164 2.31 -10.62 -1.17
N SER A 165 3.47 -11.13 -0.76
CA SER A 165 4.53 -10.32 -0.15
C SER A 165 5.07 -9.25 -1.09
N ASP A 166 5.24 -9.62 -2.37
CA ASP A 166 5.77 -8.73 -3.40
C ASP A 166 4.74 -7.65 -3.74
N THR A 167 3.48 -8.07 -3.96
CA THR A 167 2.36 -7.17 -4.27
C THR A 167 2.08 -6.23 -3.08
N THR A 168 2.11 -6.75 -1.84
CA THR A 168 1.97 -5.94 -0.62
C THR A 168 3.06 -4.88 -0.53
N LYS A 169 4.30 -5.25 -0.81
CA LYS A 169 5.43 -4.32 -0.82
C LYS A 169 5.26 -3.26 -1.90
N LEU A 170 4.87 -3.66 -3.12
CA LEU A 170 4.65 -2.76 -4.25
C LEU A 170 3.58 -1.70 -3.90
N VAL A 171 2.40 -2.14 -3.40
CA VAL A 171 1.30 -1.26 -3.01
C VAL A 171 1.73 -0.29 -1.90
N ASN A 172 2.36 -0.80 -0.84
CA ASN A 172 2.80 0.05 0.26
C ASN A 172 3.89 1.03 -0.15
N THR A 173 4.80 0.64 -1.06
CA THR A 173 5.82 1.55 -1.60
C THR A 173 5.19 2.68 -2.39
N ALA A 174 4.25 2.38 -3.30
CA ALA A 174 3.60 3.41 -4.11
C ALA A 174 2.80 4.41 -3.26
N VAL A 175 1.99 3.91 -2.32
CA VAL A 175 1.24 4.78 -1.39
C VAL A 175 2.19 5.60 -0.52
N SER A 176 3.29 5.01 -0.03
CA SER A 176 4.30 5.73 0.75
C SER A 176 4.93 6.86 -0.05
N THR A 177 5.30 6.60 -1.31
CA THR A 177 5.89 7.61 -2.20
C THR A 177 4.90 8.75 -2.45
N ALA A 178 3.64 8.45 -2.79
CA ALA A 178 2.63 9.49 -3.01
C ALA A 178 2.42 10.39 -1.77
N LEU A 179 2.38 9.78 -0.57
CA LEU A 179 2.26 10.53 0.67
C LEU A 179 3.53 11.33 1.03
N GLN A 180 4.72 10.81 0.70
CA GLN A 180 5.99 11.53 0.86
C GLN A 180 6.07 12.74 -0.07
N ASP A 181 5.72 12.56 -1.35
CA ASP A 181 5.68 13.64 -2.34
C ASP A 181 4.68 14.73 -1.93
N MET A 182 3.52 14.32 -1.41
CA MET A 182 2.52 15.24 -0.87
C MET A 182 3.08 16.07 0.30
N LEU A 183 3.69 15.42 1.28
CA LEU A 183 4.21 16.09 2.49
C LEU A 183 5.54 16.82 2.25
N ALA A 184 6.21 16.58 1.13
CA ALA A 184 7.38 17.34 0.67
C ALA A 184 7.00 18.54 -0.23
N ASP A 185 5.73 18.66 -0.63
CA ASP A 185 5.28 19.75 -1.50
C ASP A 185 5.23 21.09 -0.74
N GLN A 186 6.14 21.98 -1.09
CA GLN A 186 6.26 23.28 -0.43
C GLN A 186 4.97 24.11 -0.56
N LYS A 187 4.26 24.03 -1.70
CA LYS A 187 2.99 24.78 -1.88
C LYS A 187 1.90 24.30 -0.93
N LEU A 188 1.84 23.00 -0.68
CA LEU A 188 0.90 22.42 0.30
C LEU A 188 1.28 22.88 1.71
N LEU A 189 2.56 22.81 2.07
CA LEU A 189 3.05 23.25 3.38
C LEU A 189 2.83 24.74 3.60
N ASP A 190 2.99 25.57 2.56
CA ASP A 190 2.72 27.01 2.64
C ASP A 190 1.25 27.32 2.97
N VAL A 191 0.29 26.55 2.40
CA VAL A 191 -1.12 26.67 2.77
C VAL A 191 -1.35 26.28 4.22
N LEU A 192 -0.69 25.24 4.71
CA LEU A 192 -0.86 24.77 6.09
C LEU A 192 -0.20 25.69 7.13
N ASN A 193 0.75 26.55 6.72
CA ASN A 193 1.50 27.46 7.62
C ASN A 193 0.87 28.85 7.77
N LYS A 194 -0.06 29.25 6.93
CA LYS A 194 -0.71 30.57 6.96
C LYS A 194 -2.02 30.54 7.73
#